data_bfd48bd61eb7eb83a3537a7653df98b9
#
_entry.id   bfd48bd61eb7eb83a3537a7653df98b9
#
_cell.length_a   1.000
_cell.length_b   1.000
_cell.length_c   1.000
_cell.angle_alpha   90.00
_cell.angle_beta   90.00
_cell.angle_gamma   90.00
#
_symmetry.space_group_name_H-M   'P 1'
#
loop_
_entity.id
_entity.type
_entity.pdbx_description
1 polymer ?
#
loop_
_entity_poly.entity_id
_entity_poly.type
_entity_poly.pdbx_seq_one_letter_code
_entity_poly.pdbx_strand_id
1 'polypeptide(L)'
;MQRNRDRKLSLGLAAVVVALVAGACSGSSTPAPTVAPSPSPAAAASVAPSPSPAAVTLKVALVAPSAVNDLAFTQSMVEALNSLKTKYNLDIAISDNQFVVATAANVIQNYASQGYNLVIAHGSQYGSILQQLAPKFPNVSFAWGTAGSTYNLPNVFAYQVNSNEGGFVQGAMAAMLSTSKVLGVIGPIAVGDAKLYVDGFCAGAKSIVASITCNPVYTGSFSDVSLMSAAATTFVANKADVLTGTAQAVVGAIGVAKSKNLPWFGTQWTQASLAPSQVVSSQVYNWAPILEQIFATIQAGKLGGTTFTATLGNGGEEIQFNPGFTLPANVKAKADELIKGITEGTVNVPQ
;
A
#
# COMPACT_ATOMS: atom_id res chain seq x y z
N MET A 1 21.69 47.62 14.58
CA MET A 1 22.24 47.21 15.86
C MET A 1 22.39 45.69 15.82
N GLN A 2 23.52 45.15 15.36
CA GLN A 2 24.72 44.70 16.06
C GLN A 2 24.33 43.81 17.27
N ARG A 3 24.74 42.53 17.30
CA ARG A 3 26.12 42.03 17.40
C ARG A 3 26.22 40.52 17.11
N ASN A 4 27.21 40.19 16.28
CA ASN A 4 27.92 38.91 16.17
C ASN A 4 28.38 38.35 17.54
N ARG A 5 28.49 37.00 17.60
CA ARG A 5 29.68 36.39 18.22
C ARG A 5 29.89 34.96 17.70
N ASP A 6 30.95 34.87 16.91
CA ASP A 6 31.68 33.64 16.56
C ASP A 6 32.20 32.93 17.80
N ARG A 7 32.28 31.62 17.76
CA ARG A 7 33.39 30.88 18.40
C ARG A 7 33.72 29.61 17.61
N LYS A 8 34.99 29.64 17.21
CA LYS A 8 35.72 28.60 16.46
C LYS A 8 36.28 27.52 17.39
N LEU A 9 36.53 26.39 16.74
CA LEU A 9 37.64 25.41 16.92
C LEU A 9 37.81 24.65 18.24
N SER A 10 37.87 23.32 18.12
CA SER A 10 39.17 22.63 18.28
C SER A 10 39.13 21.20 17.73
N LEU A 11 40.14 20.95 16.89
CA LEU A 11 40.61 19.62 16.44
C LEU A 11 41.19 18.86 17.65
N GLY A 12 40.97 17.54 17.64
CA GLY A 12 41.66 16.60 18.50
C GLY A 12 41.97 15.31 17.74
N LEU A 13 43.12 15.31 17.10
CA LEU A 13 43.77 14.16 16.48
C LEU A 13 44.55 13.38 17.55
N ALA A 14 44.32 12.07 17.68
CA ALA A 14 45.24 11.20 18.41
C ALA A 14 45.33 9.84 17.68
N ALA A 15 46.47 9.67 17.05
CA ALA A 15 46.97 8.41 16.51
C ALA A 15 47.79 7.69 17.59
N VAL A 16 48.23 6.47 17.26
CA VAL A 16 49.31 5.68 17.91
C VAL A 16 48.77 4.43 18.64
N VAL A 17 49.32 3.24 18.56
CA VAL A 17 50.61 2.67 18.10
C VAL A 17 50.42 1.14 17.97
N VAL A 18 51.09 0.60 16.99
CA VAL A 18 51.34 -0.84 16.78
C VAL A 18 52.46 -1.29 17.73
N ALA A 19 52.32 -2.46 18.32
CA ALA A 19 53.44 -3.19 18.89
C ALA A 19 53.41 -4.67 18.52
N LEU A 20 54.24 -5.01 17.58
CA LEU A 20 54.72 -6.37 17.32
C LEU A 20 55.77 -6.77 18.37
N VAL A 21 55.64 -7.98 18.93
CA VAL A 21 56.78 -8.66 19.56
C VAL A 21 56.79 -10.12 19.01
N ALA A 22 57.84 -10.40 18.25
CA ALA A 22 58.25 -11.71 17.90
C ALA A 22 59.32 -12.19 18.92
N GLY A 23 59.24 -13.41 19.34
CA GLY A 23 60.24 -14.05 20.18
C GLY A 23 60.33 -15.54 19.87
N ALA A 24 61.49 -15.93 19.39
CA ALA A 24 61.80 -17.25 18.87
C ALA A 24 62.49 -18.18 19.92
N CYS A 25 62.31 -19.47 19.69
CA CYS A 25 63.24 -20.62 19.91
C CYS A 25 63.81 -20.90 21.30
N SER A 26 63.55 -22.10 21.76
CA SER A 26 64.65 -23.13 21.78
C SER A 26 64.11 -24.49 22.28
N GLY A 27 64.59 -25.55 21.70
CA GLY A 27 64.19 -26.92 21.90
C GLY A 27 64.87 -27.57 23.10
N SER A 28 64.29 -28.68 23.55
CA SER A 28 65.00 -29.79 24.23
C SER A 28 64.20 -31.06 24.08
N SER A 29 64.90 -32.10 23.69
CA SER A 29 64.45 -33.43 23.34
C SER A 29 64.32 -34.35 24.57
N THR A 30 63.31 -35.29 24.44
CA THR A 30 63.31 -36.70 24.93
C THR A 30 62.81 -36.95 26.37
N PRO A 31 62.23 -38.14 26.70
CA PRO A 31 61.84 -39.29 25.89
C PRO A 31 60.34 -39.69 26.00
N ALA A 32 59.93 -40.60 25.14
CA ALA A 32 58.56 -41.14 25.07
C ALA A 32 58.24 -42.02 26.29
N PRO A 33 57.00 -41.99 26.75
CA PRO A 33 56.41 -43.09 27.50
C PRO A 33 55.31 -43.78 26.72
N THR A 34 55.31 -45.07 26.90
CA THR A 34 54.44 -46.16 26.56
C THR A 34 52.98 -45.86 26.36
N VAL A 35 52.44 -46.27 25.21
CA VAL A 35 51.02 -46.20 24.80
C VAL A 35 50.20 -47.14 25.66
N ALA A 36 49.24 -46.58 26.42
CA ALA A 36 48.10 -47.31 26.98
C ALA A 36 46.91 -47.23 25.99
N PRO A 37 46.11 -48.29 25.84
CA PRO A 37 45.01 -48.31 24.87
C PRO A 37 43.93 -47.25 25.19
N SER A 38 43.63 -46.44 24.19
CA SER A 38 42.60 -45.42 24.20
C SER A 38 41.20 -46.07 24.35
N PRO A 39 40.34 -45.54 25.25
CA PRO A 39 38.96 -45.98 25.29
C PRO A 39 38.22 -45.50 24.01
N SER A 40 37.48 -46.43 23.42
CA SER A 40 36.60 -46.23 22.27
C SER A 40 35.69 -45.00 22.51
N PRO A 41 35.51 -44.10 21.55
CA PRO A 41 34.62 -42.96 21.74
C PRO A 41 33.18 -43.47 21.93
N ALA A 42 32.56 -43.13 23.04
CA ALA A 42 31.12 -43.31 23.26
C ALA A 42 30.36 -42.57 22.16
N ALA A 43 29.41 -43.29 21.55
CA ALA A 43 28.55 -42.73 20.53
C ALA A 43 27.88 -41.45 21.09
N ALA A 44 28.11 -40.33 20.41
CA ALA A 44 27.44 -39.09 20.73
C ALA A 44 25.92 -39.32 20.58
N ALA A 45 25.20 -39.15 21.65
CA ALA A 45 23.75 -39.17 21.61
C ALA A 45 23.27 -38.11 20.65
N SER A 46 22.59 -38.50 19.57
CA SER A 46 21.92 -37.62 18.62
C SER A 46 20.90 -36.83 19.43
N VAL A 47 21.17 -35.54 19.64
CA VAL A 47 20.21 -34.60 20.20
C VAL A 47 19.08 -34.47 19.18
N ALA A 48 17.91 -35.01 19.47
CA ALA A 48 16.73 -34.80 18.66
C ALA A 48 16.50 -33.31 18.50
N PRO A 49 16.18 -32.81 17.28
CA PRO A 49 15.91 -31.42 17.09
C PRO A 49 14.76 -31.00 18.01
N SER A 50 15.01 -29.96 18.83
CA SER A 50 13.98 -29.33 19.64
C SER A 50 12.81 -28.97 18.75
N PRO A 51 11.55 -29.29 19.11
CA PRO A 51 10.42 -28.91 18.26
C PRO A 51 10.45 -27.41 18.03
N SER A 52 10.49 -27.02 16.77
CA SER A 52 10.30 -25.61 16.39
C SER A 52 9.00 -25.11 17.03
N PRO A 53 8.99 -23.95 17.72
CA PRO A 53 7.76 -23.44 18.31
C PRO A 53 6.67 -23.42 17.23
N ALA A 54 5.51 -23.99 17.55
CA ALA A 54 4.36 -23.99 16.65
C ALA A 54 4.09 -22.54 16.23
N ALA A 55 4.04 -22.28 14.93
CA ALA A 55 3.79 -20.95 14.42
C ALA A 55 2.46 -20.44 15.01
N VAL A 56 2.52 -19.36 15.78
CA VAL A 56 1.33 -18.77 16.41
C VAL A 56 0.38 -18.30 15.30
N THR A 57 -0.85 -18.82 15.31
CA THR A 57 -1.87 -18.38 14.36
C THR A 57 -2.32 -16.96 14.69
N LEU A 58 -2.24 -16.06 13.72
CA LEU A 58 -2.71 -14.68 13.86
C LEU A 58 -4.16 -14.59 13.36
N LYS A 59 -5.10 -14.33 14.27
CA LYS A 59 -6.51 -14.12 13.94
C LYS A 59 -6.71 -12.68 13.45
N VAL A 60 -7.12 -12.54 12.18
CA VAL A 60 -7.33 -11.24 11.52
C VAL A 60 -8.76 -11.12 11.05
N ALA A 61 -9.47 -10.09 11.47
CA ALA A 61 -10.78 -9.74 10.95
C ALA A 61 -10.69 -8.55 10.02
N LEU A 62 -11.38 -8.62 8.87
CA LEU A 62 -11.58 -7.52 7.94
C LEU A 62 -13.04 -7.06 8.01
N VAL A 63 -13.25 -5.78 8.28
CA VAL A 63 -14.54 -5.08 8.14
C VAL A 63 -14.41 -4.08 7.01
N ALA A 64 -15.12 -4.32 5.91
CA ALA A 64 -14.95 -3.59 4.66
C ALA A 64 -16.28 -3.02 4.12
N PRO A 65 -16.24 -1.85 3.41
CA PRO A 65 -17.45 -1.11 3.05
C PRO A 65 -18.26 -1.73 1.91
N SER A 66 -17.63 -2.48 1.02
CA SER A 66 -18.21 -3.03 -0.20
C SER A 66 -17.93 -4.53 -0.34
N ALA A 67 -18.45 -5.16 -1.38
CA ALA A 67 -18.27 -6.58 -1.63
C ALA A 67 -16.83 -7.00 -1.81
N VAL A 68 -16.49 -8.23 -1.40
CA VAL A 68 -15.13 -8.80 -1.52
C VAL A 68 -14.59 -8.86 -2.96
N ASN A 69 -15.45 -8.77 -3.94
CA ASN A 69 -15.18 -8.84 -5.38
C ASN A 69 -15.60 -7.57 -6.13
N ASP A 70 -15.49 -6.42 -5.51
CA ASP A 70 -15.94 -5.13 -6.03
C ASP A 70 -15.08 -4.58 -7.20
N LEU A 71 -14.01 -5.28 -7.58
CA LEU A 71 -12.99 -4.84 -8.54
C LEU A 71 -12.40 -3.47 -8.19
N ALA A 72 -12.34 -3.17 -6.89
CA ALA A 72 -11.92 -1.89 -6.35
C ALA A 72 -11.29 -2.03 -4.96
N PHE A 73 -11.72 -1.18 -4.02
CA PHE A 73 -11.10 -0.93 -2.73
C PHE A 73 -11.13 -2.15 -1.79
N THR A 74 -12.29 -2.80 -1.63
CA THR A 74 -12.40 -3.97 -0.74
C THR A 74 -11.64 -5.17 -1.30
N GLN A 75 -11.76 -5.45 -2.59
CA GLN A 75 -11.04 -6.57 -3.20
C GLN A 75 -9.53 -6.43 -3.06
N SER A 76 -8.98 -5.23 -3.21
CA SER A 76 -7.53 -5.01 -3.05
C SER A 76 -7.01 -5.44 -1.67
N MET A 77 -7.79 -5.21 -0.60
CA MET A 77 -7.43 -5.65 0.75
C MET A 77 -7.61 -7.17 0.94
N VAL A 78 -8.67 -7.74 0.39
CA VAL A 78 -8.92 -9.18 0.44
C VAL A 78 -7.79 -9.95 -0.23
N GLU A 79 -7.36 -9.51 -1.41
CA GLU A 79 -6.26 -10.16 -2.14
C GLU A 79 -4.92 -10.02 -1.41
N ALA A 80 -4.66 -8.87 -0.79
CA ALA A 80 -3.47 -8.69 0.04
C ALA A 80 -3.47 -9.64 1.26
N LEU A 81 -4.59 -9.80 1.96
CA LEU A 81 -4.71 -10.75 3.07
C LEU A 81 -4.52 -12.20 2.59
N ASN A 82 -5.14 -12.57 1.45
CA ASN A 82 -5.01 -13.91 0.86
C ASN A 82 -3.56 -14.22 0.49
N SER A 83 -2.83 -13.26 -0.09
CA SER A 83 -1.42 -13.43 -0.48
C SER A 83 -0.51 -13.69 0.73
N LEU A 84 -0.86 -13.17 1.89
CA LEU A 84 -0.09 -13.29 3.12
C LEU A 84 -0.53 -14.46 4.03
N LYS A 85 -1.66 -15.10 3.71
CA LYS A 85 -2.30 -16.10 4.57
C LYS A 85 -1.36 -17.21 5.02
N THR A 86 -0.66 -17.81 4.07
CA THR A 86 0.26 -18.95 4.38
C THR A 86 1.52 -18.46 5.08
N LYS A 87 2.11 -17.34 4.62
CA LYS A 87 3.36 -16.79 5.16
C LYS A 87 3.24 -16.45 6.66
N TYR A 88 2.10 -15.91 7.08
CA TYR A 88 1.87 -15.46 8.45
C TYR A 88 0.94 -16.37 9.25
N ASN A 89 0.55 -17.54 8.71
CA ASN A 89 -0.41 -18.46 9.33
C ASN A 89 -1.67 -17.72 9.81
N LEU A 90 -2.35 -17.02 8.89
CA LEU A 90 -3.52 -16.20 9.21
C LEU A 90 -4.79 -17.03 9.29
N ASP A 91 -5.58 -16.80 10.35
CA ASP A 91 -7.00 -17.16 10.44
C ASP A 91 -7.82 -15.89 10.12
N ILE A 92 -8.39 -15.86 8.92
CA ILE A 92 -9.02 -14.65 8.36
C ILE A 92 -10.54 -14.78 8.40
N ALA A 93 -11.21 -13.80 9.03
CA ALA A 93 -12.64 -13.58 8.90
C ALA A 93 -12.92 -12.28 8.17
N ILE A 94 -13.96 -12.26 7.32
CA ILE A 94 -14.32 -11.09 6.53
C ILE A 94 -15.80 -10.78 6.73
N SER A 95 -16.09 -9.51 7.04
CA SER A 95 -17.42 -8.91 6.98
C SER A 95 -17.39 -7.77 5.97
N ASP A 96 -17.88 -8.05 4.79
CA ASP A 96 -18.01 -7.09 3.70
C ASP A 96 -19.35 -6.36 3.70
N ASN A 97 -19.56 -5.41 2.77
CA ASN A 97 -20.79 -4.61 2.65
C ASN A 97 -21.17 -3.85 3.94
N GLN A 98 -20.18 -3.47 4.75
CA GLN A 98 -20.36 -2.76 6.02
C GLN A 98 -20.26 -1.22 5.86
N PHE A 99 -20.82 -0.65 4.78
CA PHE A 99 -20.73 0.79 4.51
C PHE A 99 -21.37 1.64 5.60
N VAL A 100 -22.47 1.16 6.21
CA VAL A 100 -23.20 1.86 7.26
C VAL A 100 -22.42 1.80 8.58
N VAL A 101 -21.97 2.97 9.06
CA VAL A 101 -21.09 3.10 10.24
C VAL A 101 -21.69 2.44 11.50
N ALA A 102 -23.00 2.59 11.72
CA ALA A 102 -23.66 2.04 12.91
C ALA A 102 -23.68 0.49 12.93
N THR A 103 -23.86 -0.16 11.78
CA THR A 103 -23.77 -1.63 11.68
C THR A 103 -22.33 -2.12 11.78
N ALA A 104 -21.41 -1.43 11.14
CA ALA A 104 -19.98 -1.74 11.21
C ALA A 104 -19.44 -1.69 12.64
N ALA A 105 -19.93 -0.76 13.48
CA ALA A 105 -19.55 -0.65 14.88
C ALA A 105 -19.77 -1.96 15.66
N ASN A 106 -20.94 -2.57 15.47
CA ASN A 106 -21.27 -3.83 16.12
C ASN A 106 -20.38 -4.99 15.62
N VAL A 107 -20.08 -5.00 14.33
CA VAL A 107 -19.21 -6.02 13.71
C VAL A 107 -17.78 -5.90 14.24
N ILE A 108 -17.22 -4.69 14.27
CA ILE A 108 -15.87 -4.39 14.79
C ILE A 108 -15.80 -4.81 16.29
N GLN A 109 -16.79 -4.41 17.09
CA GLN A 109 -16.86 -4.77 18.51
C GLN A 109 -16.94 -6.28 18.70
N ASN A 110 -17.73 -6.98 17.89
CA ASN A 110 -17.89 -8.41 17.98
C ASN A 110 -16.57 -9.15 17.73
N TYR A 111 -15.84 -8.81 16.68
CA TYR A 111 -14.52 -9.39 16.42
C TYR A 111 -13.52 -9.10 17.54
N ALA A 112 -13.49 -7.88 18.06
CA ALA A 112 -12.64 -7.53 19.19
C ALA A 112 -12.97 -8.37 20.44
N SER A 113 -14.27 -8.61 20.72
CA SER A 113 -14.74 -9.42 21.85
C SER A 113 -14.44 -10.93 21.68
N GLN A 114 -14.31 -11.41 20.44
CA GLN A 114 -13.97 -12.81 20.13
C GLN A 114 -12.46 -13.09 20.18
N GLY A 115 -11.65 -12.10 20.57
CA GLY A 115 -10.20 -12.28 20.73
C GLY A 115 -9.42 -12.34 19.43
N TYR A 116 -9.88 -11.63 18.39
CA TYR A 116 -9.06 -11.39 17.21
C TYR A 116 -7.83 -10.56 17.59
N ASN A 117 -6.67 -10.93 17.03
CA ASN A 117 -5.43 -10.20 17.28
C ASN A 117 -5.41 -8.85 16.57
N LEU A 118 -6.00 -8.79 15.36
CA LEU A 118 -6.12 -7.59 14.55
C LEU A 118 -7.52 -7.49 13.95
N VAL A 119 -8.15 -6.32 14.11
CA VAL A 119 -9.39 -5.95 13.43
C VAL A 119 -9.11 -4.81 12.46
N ILE A 120 -9.17 -5.09 11.16
CA ILE A 120 -8.97 -4.12 10.09
C ILE A 120 -10.32 -3.45 9.79
N ALA A 121 -10.44 -2.17 10.11
CA ALA A 121 -11.56 -1.30 9.75
C ALA A 121 -11.17 -0.57 8.45
N HIS A 122 -11.46 -1.20 7.30
CA HIS A 122 -11.00 -0.77 5.99
C HIS A 122 -11.88 0.33 5.41
N GLY A 123 -11.63 1.57 5.82
CA GLY A 123 -12.37 2.75 5.35
C GLY A 123 -12.29 3.93 6.32
N SER A 124 -12.17 5.14 5.78
CA SER A 124 -12.03 6.37 6.55
C SER A 124 -13.21 6.65 7.50
N GLN A 125 -14.42 6.21 7.13
CA GLN A 125 -15.65 6.40 7.90
C GLN A 125 -15.65 5.71 9.27
N TYR A 126 -14.75 4.75 9.52
CA TYR A 126 -14.73 3.99 10.78
C TYR A 126 -13.95 4.66 11.91
N GLY A 127 -13.32 5.81 11.66
CA GLY A 127 -12.45 6.48 12.64
C GLY A 127 -13.13 6.80 13.98
N SER A 128 -14.36 7.32 13.96
CA SER A 128 -15.10 7.64 15.19
C SER A 128 -15.46 6.39 16.01
N ILE A 129 -15.68 5.25 15.34
CA ILE A 129 -15.92 3.96 16.00
C ILE A 129 -14.64 3.51 16.70
N LEU A 130 -13.50 3.55 16.02
CA LEU A 130 -12.23 3.10 16.58
C LEU A 130 -11.82 3.97 17.78
N GLN A 131 -12.08 5.27 17.77
CA GLN A 131 -11.84 6.13 18.93
C GLN A 131 -12.65 5.69 20.15
N GLN A 132 -13.85 5.13 19.95
CA GLN A 132 -14.72 4.65 21.03
C GLN A 132 -14.39 3.22 21.47
N LEU A 133 -13.99 2.36 20.54
CA LEU A 133 -13.80 0.93 20.81
C LEU A 133 -12.38 0.59 21.21
N ALA A 134 -11.35 1.15 20.58
CA ALA A 134 -9.97 0.77 20.83
C ALA A 134 -9.56 0.88 22.31
N PRO A 135 -9.96 1.91 23.08
CA PRO A 135 -9.67 1.98 24.52
C PRO A 135 -10.34 0.88 25.36
N LYS A 136 -11.45 0.30 24.87
CA LYS A 136 -12.18 -0.77 25.58
C LYS A 136 -11.55 -2.15 25.34
N PHE A 137 -10.72 -2.29 24.32
CA PHE A 137 -10.05 -3.54 23.93
C PHE A 137 -8.52 -3.32 23.85
N PRO A 138 -7.84 -3.03 24.97
CA PRO A 138 -6.44 -2.61 24.97
C PRO A 138 -5.47 -3.68 24.46
N ASN A 139 -5.89 -4.95 24.43
CA ASN A 139 -5.09 -6.09 23.98
C ASN A 139 -5.39 -6.51 22.53
N VAL A 140 -6.26 -5.79 21.83
CA VAL A 140 -6.60 -5.99 20.41
C VAL A 140 -5.98 -4.88 19.59
N SER A 141 -5.31 -5.24 18.51
CA SER A 141 -4.85 -4.28 17.50
C SER A 141 -6.00 -3.92 16.56
N PHE A 142 -6.10 -2.65 16.23
CA PHE A 142 -6.99 -2.16 15.18
C PHE A 142 -6.16 -1.54 14.05
N ALA A 143 -6.59 -1.73 12.79
CA ALA A 143 -5.99 -1.04 11.66
C ALA A 143 -7.05 -0.21 10.93
N TRP A 144 -6.84 1.10 10.89
CA TRP A 144 -7.77 2.05 10.29
C TRP A 144 -7.32 2.46 8.89
N GLY A 145 -8.14 2.12 7.89
CA GLY A 145 -7.85 2.37 6.47
C GLY A 145 -8.19 3.78 6.00
N THR A 146 -7.40 4.26 5.03
CA THR A 146 -7.45 5.62 4.45
C THR A 146 -7.41 6.72 5.50
N ALA A 147 -6.50 6.54 6.45
CA ALA A 147 -6.31 7.43 7.58
C ALA A 147 -4.84 7.80 7.79
N GLY A 148 -4.56 9.08 7.96
CA GLY A 148 -3.22 9.61 8.23
C GLY A 148 -2.89 9.79 9.72
N SER A 149 -3.76 9.35 10.64
CA SER A 149 -3.59 9.52 12.08
C SER A 149 -4.16 8.34 12.85
N THR A 150 -3.48 7.99 13.95
CA THR A 150 -3.95 6.98 14.92
C THR A 150 -4.79 7.59 16.03
N TYR A 151 -5.03 8.89 16.01
CA TYR A 151 -5.62 9.67 17.13
C TYR A 151 -4.90 9.45 18.47
N ASN A 152 -3.60 9.17 18.45
CA ASN A 152 -2.79 8.82 19.61
C ASN A 152 -3.28 7.57 20.37
N LEU A 153 -4.03 6.71 19.73
CA LEU A 153 -4.47 5.44 20.31
C LEU A 153 -3.33 4.41 20.23
N PRO A 154 -2.93 3.82 21.36
CA PRO A 154 -1.74 2.96 21.42
C PRO A 154 -1.91 1.61 20.71
N ASN A 155 -3.14 1.19 20.47
CA ASN A 155 -3.51 -0.06 19.81
C ASN A 155 -4.21 0.15 18.47
N VAL A 156 -4.04 1.32 17.84
CA VAL A 156 -4.52 1.61 16.49
C VAL A 156 -3.34 1.84 15.56
N PHE A 157 -3.28 1.11 14.47
CA PHE A 157 -2.50 1.44 13.29
C PHE A 157 -3.36 2.27 12.35
N ALA A 158 -2.77 3.24 11.66
CA ALA A 158 -3.43 3.94 10.57
C ALA A 158 -2.69 3.65 9.26
N TYR A 159 -3.42 3.55 8.15
CA TYR A 159 -2.79 3.39 6.84
C TYR A 159 -3.55 4.15 5.75
N GLN A 160 -2.80 4.66 4.80
CA GLN A 160 -3.31 5.41 3.66
C GLN A 160 -2.51 5.07 2.39
N VAL A 161 -2.92 5.63 1.26
CA VAL A 161 -2.22 5.50 -0.02
C VAL A 161 -1.99 6.88 -0.63
N ASN A 162 -0.81 7.11 -1.20
CA ASN A 162 -0.49 8.29 -1.99
C ASN A 162 -0.99 8.11 -3.43
N SER A 163 -2.30 7.93 -3.60
CA SER A 163 -2.93 7.63 -4.90
C SER A 163 -2.72 8.72 -5.96
N ASN A 164 -2.24 9.89 -5.57
CA ASN A 164 -1.77 10.92 -6.50
C ASN A 164 -0.56 10.46 -7.34
N GLU A 165 0.29 9.56 -6.83
CA GLU A 165 1.47 9.06 -7.55
C GLU A 165 1.05 8.28 -8.80
N GLY A 166 0.22 7.25 -8.65
CA GLY A 166 -0.30 6.49 -9.79
C GLY A 166 -1.26 7.31 -10.64
N GLY A 167 -2.06 8.18 -10.01
CA GLY A 167 -2.88 9.15 -10.72
C GLY A 167 -2.05 10.01 -11.68
N PHE A 168 -0.90 10.53 -11.23
CA PHE A 168 0.02 11.34 -12.04
C PHE A 168 0.54 10.58 -13.26
N VAL A 169 0.98 9.33 -13.07
CA VAL A 169 1.44 8.48 -14.17
C VAL A 169 0.32 8.23 -15.18
N GLN A 170 -0.88 7.88 -14.71
CA GLN A 170 -2.02 7.62 -15.59
C GLN A 170 -2.50 8.89 -16.30
N GLY A 171 -2.50 10.03 -15.62
CA GLY A 171 -2.83 11.33 -16.23
C GLY A 171 -1.88 11.72 -17.34
N ALA A 172 -0.58 11.51 -17.16
CA ALA A 172 0.43 11.74 -18.20
C ALA A 172 0.17 10.86 -19.43
N MET A 173 -0.12 9.56 -19.23
CA MET A 173 -0.49 8.65 -20.31
C MET A 173 -1.78 9.12 -21.03
N ALA A 174 -2.78 9.52 -20.25
CA ALA A 174 -4.07 10.00 -20.79
C ALA A 174 -3.88 11.23 -21.70
N ALA A 175 -3.04 12.18 -21.30
CA ALA A 175 -2.72 13.36 -22.10
C ALA A 175 -2.03 13.02 -23.42
N MET A 176 -1.18 12.00 -23.44
CA MET A 176 -0.52 11.51 -24.66
C MET A 176 -1.48 10.78 -25.59
N LEU A 177 -2.46 10.05 -25.05
CA LEU A 177 -3.47 9.33 -25.84
C LEU A 177 -4.61 10.24 -26.35
N SER A 178 -4.95 11.30 -25.60
CA SER A 178 -6.04 12.20 -25.97
C SER A 178 -5.73 13.01 -27.21
N THR A 179 -6.64 13.01 -28.16
CA THR A 179 -6.61 13.87 -29.37
C THR A 179 -7.43 15.13 -29.18
N SER A 180 -8.54 15.08 -28.48
CA SER A 180 -9.42 16.22 -28.19
C SER A 180 -8.83 17.18 -27.15
N LYS A 181 -7.87 16.70 -26.35
CA LYS A 181 -7.33 17.39 -25.17
C LYS A 181 -8.39 17.70 -24.11
N VAL A 182 -9.42 16.87 -24.04
CA VAL A 182 -10.46 16.90 -23.01
C VAL A 182 -10.52 15.53 -22.34
N LEU A 183 -10.32 15.51 -21.03
CA LEU A 183 -10.36 14.28 -20.21
C LEU A 183 -11.62 14.24 -19.36
N GLY A 184 -12.23 13.05 -19.22
CA GLY A 184 -13.32 12.82 -18.29
C GLY A 184 -12.78 12.19 -17.02
N VAL A 185 -12.88 12.91 -15.91
CA VAL A 185 -12.35 12.49 -14.59
C VAL A 185 -13.47 12.49 -13.57
N ILE A 186 -13.75 11.33 -12.98
CA ILE A 186 -14.91 11.14 -12.12
C ILE A 186 -14.47 10.61 -10.75
N GLY A 187 -14.80 11.34 -9.69
CA GLY A 187 -14.61 10.93 -8.30
C GLY A 187 -15.92 10.70 -7.56
N PRO A 188 -15.91 10.03 -6.41
CA PRO A 188 -17.08 9.90 -5.55
C PRO A 188 -17.31 11.15 -4.72
N ILE A 189 -16.32 11.55 -3.95
CA ILE A 189 -16.29 12.77 -3.12
C ILE A 189 -14.87 13.36 -3.13
N ALA A 190 -14.74 14.66 -2.85
CA ALA A 190 -13.48 15.38 -2.91
C ALA A 190 -12.66 15.27 -1.61
N VAL A 191 -12.41 14.05 -1.11
CA VAL A 191 -11.61 13.79 0.10
C VAL A 191 -10.79 12.51 -0.02
N GLY A 192 -9.76 12.39 0.83
CA GLY A 192 -8.93 11.20 0.98
C GLY A 192 -8.22 10.78 -0.31
N ASP A 193 -8.00 9.48 -0.45
CA ASP A 193 -7.34 8.86 -1.60
C ASP A 193 -8.05 9.13 -2.93
N ALA A 194 -9.38 9.24 -2.92
CA ALA A 194 -10.16 9.56 -4.12
C ALA A 194 -9.81 10.96 -4.66
N LYS A 195 -9.68 11.97 -3.78
CA LYS A 195 -9.24 13.31 -4.19
C LYS A 195 -7.79 13.30 -4.65
N LEU A 196 -6.90 12.63 -3.92
CA LEU A 196 -5.49 12.51 -4.28
C LEU A 196 -5.32 11.91 -5.68
N TYR A 197 -6.05 10.84 -6.00
CA TYR A 197 -6.03 10.26 -7.35
C TYR A 197 -6.44 11.27 -8.43
N VAL A 198 -7.58 11.91 -8.24
CA VAL A 198 -8.14 12.87 -9.20
C VAL A 198 -7.20 14.05 -9.43
N ASP A 199 -6.64 14.61 -8.36
CA ASP A 199 -5.71 15.72 -8.43
C ASP A 199 -4.40 15.30 -9.11
N GLY A 200 -3.84 14.15 -8.73
CA GLY A 200 -2.66 13.56 -9.35
C GLY A 200 -2.85 13.32 -10.84
N PHE A 201 -4.00 12.75 -11.23
CA PHE A 201 -4.31 12.51 -12.64
C PHE A 201 -4.34 13.81 -13.45
N CYS A 202 -5.02 14.84 -12.96
CA CYS A 202 -5.05 16.13 -13.63
C CYS A 202 -3.66 16.81 -13.66
N ALA A 203 -2.89 16.71 -12.59
CA ALA A 203 -1.52 17.23 -12.53
C ALA A 203 -0.60 16.53 -13.55
N GLY A 204 -0.65 15.19 -13.61
CA GLY A 204 0.10 14.40 -14.57
C GLY A 204 -0.30 14.71 -16.02
N ALA A 205 -1.59 14.86 -16.30
CA ALA A 205 -2.05 15.26 -17.63
C ALA A 205 -1.51 16.64 -18.04
N LYS A 206 -1.57 17.61 -17.15
CA LYS A 206 -1.08 18.98 -17.39
C LYS A 206 0.44 19.06 -17.50
N SER A 207 1.19 18.16 -16.88
CA SER A 207 2.65 18.09 -17.02
C SER A 207 3.09 17.73 -18.44
N ILE A 208 2.24 17.05 -19.21
CA ILE A 208 2.48 16.66 -20.60
C ILE A 208 1.88 17.70 -21.57
N VAL A 209 0.64 18.12 -21.32
CA VAL A 209 -0.09 19.09 -22.16
C VAL A 209 -0.69 20.16 -21.25
N ALA A 210 -0.02 21.29 -21.11
CA ALA A 210 -0.43 22.35 -20.18
C ALA A 210 -1.86 22.88 -20.43
N SER A 211 -2.32 22.88 -21.69
CA SER A 211 -3.65 23.35 -22.09
C SER A 211 -4.75 22.29 -22.02
N ILE A 212 -4.44 21.07 -21.55
CA ILE A 212 -5.44 19.98 -21.48
C ILE A 212 -6.57 20.32 -20.53
N THR A 213 -7.80 20.06 -20.94
CA THR A 213 -8.96 20.23 -20.09
C THR A 213 -9.11 19.01 -19.17
N CYS A 214 -8.93 19.23 -17.88
CA CYS A 214 -9.08 18.24 -16.82
C CYS A 214 -9.87 18.87 -15.67
N ASN A 215 -11.19 18.83 -15.77
CA ASN A 215 -12.13 19.38 -14.78
C ASN A 215 -12.91 18.23 -14.16
N PRO A 216 -12.55 17.75 -12.95
CA PRO A 216 -13.18 16.60 -12.36
C PRO A 216 -14.62 16.85 -11.94
N VAL A 217 -15.44 15.80 -11.99
CA VAL A 217 -16.80 15.76 -11.45
C VAL A 217 -16.84 14.79 -10.29
N TYR A 218 -17.44 15.22 -9.18
CA TYR A 218 -17.69 14.38 -8.01
C TYR A 218 -19.16 14.03 -7.93
N THR A 219 -19.49 12.74 -7.92
CA THR A 219 -20.88 12.23 -7.97
C THR A 219 -21.62 12.33 -6.65
N GLY A 220 -20.89 12.49 -5.53
CA GLY A 220 -21.46 12.45 -4.17
C GLY A 220 -21.68 11.02 -3.65
N SER A 221 -21.34 9.98 -4.41
CA SER A 221 -21.59 8.58 -4.04
C SER A 221 -20.42 7.66 -4.44
N PHE A 222 -20.06 6.73 -3.55
CA PHE A 222 -19.11 5.67 -3.84
C PHE A 222 -19.73 4.48 -4.61
N SER A 223 -21.06 4.28 -4.49
CA SER A 223 -21.73 3.05 -4.92
C SER A 223 -22.81 3.25 -6.00
N ASP A 224 -23.16 4.48 -6.36
CA ASP A 224 -24.20 4.73 -7.36
C ASP A 224 -23.65 4.65 -8.79
N VAL A 225 -23.89 3.49 -9.41
CA VAL A 225 -23.49 3.18 -10.78
C VAL A 225 -24.14 4.11 -11.82
N SER A 226 -25.37 4.57 -11.55
CA SER A 226 -26.11 5.45 -12.47
C SER A 226 -25.49 6.83 -12.52
N LEU A 227 -25.09 7.37 -11.37
CA LEU A 227 -24.38 8.67 -11.30
C LEU A 227 -23.04 8.62 -12.02
N MET A 228 -22.26 7.53 -11.87
CA MET A 228 -21.01 7.34 -12.59
C MET A 228 -21.23 7.27 -14.11
N SER A 229 -22.26 6.53 -14.57
CA SER A 229 -22.62 6.43 -15.98
C SER A 229 -23.07 7.80 -16.55
N ALA A 230 -23.88 8.54 -15.80
CA ALA A 230 -24.35 9.86 -16.21
C ALA A 230 -23.18 10.87 -16.33
N ALA A 231 -22.27 10.88 -15.37
CA ALA A 231 -21.07 11.73 -15.41
C ALA A 231 -20.19 11.40 -16.63
N ALA A 232 -19.92 10.12 -16.88
CA ALA A 232 -19.15 9.68 -18.04
C ALA A 232 -19.84 10.08 -19.37
N THR A 233 -21.16 9.91 -19.46
CA THR A 233 -21.94 10.32 -20.65
C THR A 233 -21.83 11.82 -20.89
N THR A 234 -21.90 12.64 -19.82
CA THR A 234 -21.73 14.09 -19.90
C THR A 234 -20.34 14.47 -20.39
N PHE A 235 -19.28 13.80 -19.90
CA PHE A 235 -17.93 14.04 -20.40
C PHE A 235 -17.78 13.72 -21.88
N VAL A 236 -18.35 12.61 -22.34
CA VAL A 236 -18.33 12.25 -23.78
C VAL A 236 -19.07 13.28 -24.62
N ALA A 237 -20.23 13.75 -24.17
CA ALA A 237 -20.96 14.84 -24.84
C ALA A 237 -20.13 16.14 -24.95
N ASN A 238 -19.28 16.38 -23.96
CA ASN A 238 -18.34 17.51 -23.91
C ASN A 238 -16.96 17.21 -24.55
N LYS A 239 -16.91 16.21 -25.44
CA LYS A 239 -15.73 15.85 -26.25
C LYS A 239 -14.60 15.18 -25.51
N ALA A 240 -14.79 14.68 -24.28
CA ALA A 240 -13.79 13.83 -23.64
C ALA A 240 -13.58 12.57 -24.48
N ASP A 241 -12.32 12.25 -24.76
CA ASP A 241 -11.91 11.09 -25.55
C ASP A 241 -11.05 10.09 -24.74
N VAL A 242 -10.80 10.38 -23.47
CA VAL A 242 -10.19 9.50 -22.49
C VAL A 242 -10.94 9.67 -21.16
N LEU A 243 -11.25 8.57 -20.49
CA LEU A 243 -12.00 8.56 -19.23
C LEU A 243 -11.22 7.88 -18.10
N THR A 244 -11.44 8.34 -16.89
CA THR A 244 -11.01 7.70 -15.66
C THR A 244 -12.00 7.95 -14.53
N GLY A 245 -11.88 7.17 -13.46
CA GLY A 245 -12.64 7.40 -12.26
C GLY A 245 -12.18 6.52 -11.10
N THR A 246 -12.58 6.90 -9.90
CA THR A 246 -12.29 6.17 -8.67
C THR A 246 -13.54 6.08 -7.80
N ALA A 247 -14.02 4.89 -7.57
CA ALA A 247 -15.10 4.47 -6.66
C ALA A 247 -15.44 3.00 -6.92
N GLN A 248 -16.26 2.37 -6.07
CA GLN A 248 -16.82 1.05 -6.34
C GLN A 248 -17.81 1.06 -7.52
N ALA A 249 -18.42 2.21 -7.80
CA ALA A 249 -19.43 2.39 -8.85
C ALA A 249 -18.85 2.63 -10.26
N VAL A 250 -17.53 2.58 -10.45
CA VAL A 250 -16.86 2.89 -11.74
C VAL A 250 -17.31 1.99 -12.90
N VAL A 251 -17.91 0.84 -12.62
CA VAL A 251 -18.48 -0.06 -13.62
C VAL A 251 -19.47 0.68 -14.55
N GLY A 252 -20.20 1.67 -14.03
CA GLY A 252 -21.11 2.50 -14.84
C GLY A 252 -20.36 3.35 -15.88
N ALA A 253 -19.28 4.01 -15.46
CA ALA A 253 -18.42 4.82 -16.34
C ALA A 253 -17.64 3.95 -17.34
N ILE A 254 -17.13 2.79 -16.90
CA ILE A 254 -16.47 1.80 -17.77
C ILE A 254 -17.41 1.30 -18.86
N GLY A 255 -18.70 1.08 -18.52
CA GLY A 255 -19.72 0.72 -19.50
C GLY A 255 -19.88 1.77 -20.59
N VAL A 256 -19.82 3.05 -20.25
CA VAL A 256 -19.83 4.16 -21.23
C VAL A 256 -18.53 4.16 -22.05
N ALA A 257 -17.36 4.05 -21.42
CA ALA A 257 -16.09 3.96 -22.13
C ALA A 257 -16.08 2.82 -23.15
N LYS A 258 -16.55 1.63 -22.75
CA LYS A 258 -16.70 0.45 -23.61
C LYS A 258 -17.63 0.72 -24.79
N SER A 259 -18.82 1.28 -24.56
CA SER A 259 -19.83 1.54 -25.60
C SER A 259 -19.38 2.61 -26.61
N LYS A 260 -18.51 3.51 -26.21
CA LYS A 260 -17.95 4.61 -27.04
C LYS A 260 -16.56 4.30 -27.59
N ASN A 261 -16.01 3.12 -27.26
CA ASN A 261 -14.66 2.70 -27.64
C ASN A 261 -13.57 3.71 -27.18
N LEU A 262 -13.68 4.20 -25.94
CA LEU A 262 -12.76 5.17 -25.39
C LEU A 262 -11.79 4.50 -24.40
N PRO A 263 -10.50 4.95 -24.34
CA PRO A 263 -9.56 4.54 -23.33
C PRO A 263 -10.09 4.83 -21.92
N TRP A 264 -9.89 3.85 -21.03
CA TRP A 264 -10.21 3.93 -19.60
C TRP A 264 -8.98 3.68 -18.75
N PHE A 265 -8.75 4.51 -17.75
CA PHE A 265 -7.76 4.30 -16.70
C PHE A 265 -8.44 3.85 -15.42
N GLY A 266 -8.10 2.66 -14.95
CA GLY A 266 -8.70 2.03 -13.77
C GLY A 266 -7.98 2.38 -12.46
N THR A 267 -8.66 2.12 -11.34
CA THR A 267 -8.15 2.42 -9.99
C THR A 267 -8.43 1.31 -9.00
N GLN A 268 -7.64 1.26 -7.92
CA GLN A 268 -7.79 0.44 -6.72
C GLN A 268 -7.57 -1.06 -6.95
N TRP A 269 -8.09 -1.63 -8.03
CA TRP A 269 -7.88 -3.00 -8.49
C TRP A 269 -7.87 -3.08 -10.00
N THR A 270 -7.46 -4.23 -10.56
CA THR A 270 -7.46 -4.41 -12.01
C THR A 270 -8.88 -4.45 -12.56
N GLN A 271 -9.17 -3.62 -13.55
CA GLN A 271 -10.48 -3.48 -14.18
C GLN A 271 -10.50 -4.00 -15.63
N ALA A 272 -9.40 -4.64 -16.05
CA ALA A 272 -9.24 -5.13 -17.43
C ALA A 272 -10.37 -6.07 -17.89
N SER A 273 -10.93 -6.89 -16.99
CA SER A 273 -12.01 -7.84 -17.29
C SER A 273 -13.32 -7.14 -17.70
N LEU A 274 -13.57 -5.91 -17.25
CA LEU A 274 -14.80 -5.17 -17.55
C LEU A 274 -14.82 -4.64 -18.99
N ALA A 275 -13.66 -4.20 -19.49
CA ALA A 275 -13.53 -3.68 -20.85
C ALA A 275 -12.10 -3.96 -21.37
N PRO A 276 -11.82 -5.20 -21.80
CA PRO A 276 -10.45 -5.65 -22.11
C PRO A 276 -9.73 -4.82 -23.18
N SER A 277 -10.47 -4.25 -24.13
CA SER A 277 -9.88 -3.43 -25.20
C SER A 277 -9.86 -1.93 -24.90
N GLN A 278 -10.48 -1.46 -23.81
CA GLN A 278 -10.56 -0.05 -23.45
C GLN A 278 -9.74 0.29 -22.20
N VAL A 279 -9.63 -0.64 -21.25
CA VAL A 279 -8.81 -0.42 -20.06
C VAL A 279 -7.34 -0.38 -20.48
N VAL A 280 -6.69 0.77 -20.27
CA VAL A 280 -5.28 1.00 -20.60
C VAL A 280 -4.38 0.41 -19.53
N SER A 281 -4.65 0.78 -18.30
CA SER A 281 -3.98 0.32 -17.08
C SER A 281 -4.89 0.48 -15.89
N SER A 282 -4.54 -0.15 -14.78
CA SER A 282 -5.15 0.10 -13.48
C SER A 282 -4.08 0.48 -12.45
N GLN A 283 -4.32 1.53 -11.70
CA GLN A 283 -3.62 1.79 -10.45
C GLN A 283 -4.15 0.82 -9.41
N VAL A 284 -3.33 -0.10 -8.96
CA VAL A 284 -3.71 -1.14 -8.00
C VAL A 284 -3.14 -0.80 -6.64
N TYR A 285 -3.96 -0.90 -5.60
CA TYR A 285 -3.51 -0.80 -4.21
C TYR A 285 -3.03 -2.17 -3.75
N ASN A 286 -1.76 -2.27 -3.43
CA ASN A 286 -1.15 -3.46 -2.85
C ASN A 286 -0.92 -3.23 -1.35
N TRP A 287 -1.84 -3.70 -0.53
CA TRP A 287 -1.76 -3.53 0.91
C TRP A 287 -0.80 -4.51 1.60
N ALA A 288 -0.28 -5.52 0.88
CA ALA A 288 0.58 -6.55 1.46
C ALA A 288 1.82 -5.98 2.17
N PRO A 289 2.59 -5.03 1.62
CA PRO A 289 3.76 -4.46 2.31
C PRO A 289 3.41 -3.75 3.63
N ILE A 290 2.22 -3.13 3.70
CA ILE A 290 1.73 -2.47 4.93
C ILE A 290 1.29 -3.52 5.95
N LEU A 291 0.52 -4.52 5.52
CA LEU A 291 0.07 -5.60 6.39
C LEU A 291 1.25 -6.38 6.98
N GLU A 292 2.30 -6.62 6.20
CA GLU A 292 3.53 -7.25 6.70
C GLU A 292 4.18 -6.44 7.83
N GLN A 293 4.24 -5.13 7.69
CA GLN A 293 4.77 -4.25 8.74
C GLN A 293 3.88 -4.26 10.00
N ILE A 294 2.55 -4.26 9.81
CA ILE A 294 1.59 -4.36 10.93
C ILE A 294 1.75 -5.70 11.64
N PHE A 295 1.81 -6.82 10.92
CA PHE A 295 1.97 -8.16 11.51
C PHE A 295 3.30 -8.29 12.26
N ALA A 296 4.41 -7.82 11.66
CA ALA A 296 5.71 -7.80 12.33
C ALA A 296 5.69 -6.95 13.61
N THR A 297 4.99 -5.82 13.59
CA THR A 297 4.86 -4.92 14.75
C THR A 297 4.05 -5.58 15.87
N ILE A 298 2.96 -6.28 15.54
CA ILE A 298 2.16 -7.04 16.50
C ILE A 298 2.98 -8.20 17.08
N GLN A 299 3.71 -8.96 16.27
CA GLN A 299 4.59 -10.05 16.72
C GLN A 299 5.71 -9.57 17.64
N ALA A 300 6.17 -8.32 17.47
CA ALA A 300 7.12 -7.66 18.38
C ALA A 300 6.47 -7.12 19.67
N GLY A 301 5.17 -7.38 19.89
CA GLY A 301 4.44 -6.98 21.11
C GLY A 301 3.93 -5.53 21.09
N LYS A 302 4.01 -4.81 19.96
CA LYS A 302 3.48 -3.45 19.83
C LYS A 302 2.14 -3.48 19.09
N LEU A 303 1.08 -3.01 19.74
CA LEU A 303 -0.29 -3.19 19.26
C LEU A 303 -0.81 -2.07 18.35
N GLY A 304 -0.06 -0.98 18.16
CA GLY A 304 -0.50 0.16 17.34
C GLY A 304 0.40 1.40 17.47
N GLY A 305 -0.18 2.58 17.30
CA GLY A 305 0.52 3.87 17.44
C GLY A 305 1.43 4.20 16.25
N THR A 306 1.24 3.56 15.10
CA THR A 306 2.05 3.78 13.90
C THR A 306 1.15 4.03 12.69
N THR A 307 1.56 4.96 11.82
CA THR A 307 0.91 5.24 10.54
C THR A 307 1.79 4.76 9.40
N PHE A 308 1.16 4.17 8.39
CA PHE A 308 1.81 3.66 7.18
C PHE A 308 1.23 4.32 5.94
N THR A 309 2.06 4.49 4.91
CA THR A 309 1.61 5.03 3.62
C THR A 309 2.06 4.10 2.50
N ALA A 310 1.09 3.65 1.70
CA ALA A 310 1.34 2.93 0.44
C ALA A 310 1.76 3.93 -0.64
N THR A 311 2.80 3.61 -1.38
CA THR A 311 3.37 4.44 -2.46
C THR A 311 3.84 3.56 -3.60
N LEU A 312 4.11 4.14 -4.78
CA LEU A 312 4.82 3.43 -5.85
C LEU A 312 6.20 2.96 -5.38
N GLY A 313 6.89 3.77 -4.55
CA GLY A 313 8.24 3.50 -4.09
C GLY A 313 8.37 2.32 -3.14
N ASN A 314 7.34 1.98 -2.37
CA ASN A 314 7.37 0.85 -1.43
C ASN A 314 6.55 -0.36 -1.90
N GLY A 315 6.06 -0.35 -3.15
CA GLY A 315 5.25 -1.41 -3.73
C GLY A 315 3.83 -1.50 -3.14
N GLY A 316 3.40 -0.49 -2.39
CA GLY A 316 2.02 -0.38 -1.87
C GLY A 316 1.04 0.14 -2.92
N GLU A 317 1.55 0.63 -4.03
CA GLU A 317 0.81 1.07 -5.20
C GLU A 317 1.53 0.59 -6.46
N GLU A 318 0.78 0.14 -7.46
CA GLU A 318 1.32 -0.38 -8.71
C GLU A 318 0.50 0.12 -9.91
N ILE A 319 1.16 0.33 -11.06
CA ILE A 319 0.51 0.56 -12.34
C ILE A 319 0.51 -0.75 -13.12
N GLN A 320 -0.60 -1.44 -13.14
CA GLN A 320 -0.77 -2.67 -13.91
C GLN A 320 -1.28 -2.35 -15.32
N PHE A 321 -0.43 -2.56 -16.33
CA PHE A 321 -0.79 -2.38 -17.73
C PHE A 321 -1.67 -3.54 -18.20
N ASN A 322 -2.73 -3.22 -18.98
CA ASN A 322 -3.60 -4.24 -19.54
C ASN A 322 -3.02 -4.76 -20.88
N PRO A 323 -2.66 -6.05 -20.98
CA PRO A 323 -2.14 -6.60 -22.23
C PRO A 323 -3.18 -6.65 -23.36
N GLY A 324 -4.47 -6.50 -23.04
CA GLY A 324 -5.56 -6.42 -24.02
C GLY A 324 -5.68 -5.05 -24.71
N PHE A 325 -5.01 -4.02 -24.20
CA PHE A 325 -4.95 -2.69 -24.80
C PHE A 325 -3.62 -2.49 -25.54
N THR A 326 -3.70 -2.09 -26.81
CA THR A 326 -2.49 -1.78 -27.60
C THR A 326 -1.96 -0.40 -27.22
N LEU A 327 -1.10 -0.37 -26.19
CA LEU A 327 -0.50 0.87 -25.72
C LEU A 327 0.67 1.30 -26.63
N PRO A 328 0.70 2.55 -27.16
CA PRO A 328 1.83 3.04 -27.94
C PRO A 328 3.14 3.00 -27.15
N ALA A 329 4.24 2.61 -27.81
CA ALA A 329 5.53 2.40 -27.14
C ALA A 329 6.07 3.66 -26.45
N ASN A 330 5.87 4.84 -27.03
CA ASN A 330 6.26 6.11 -26.42
C ASN A 330 5.43 6.45 -25.17
N VAL A 331 4.16 6.04 -25.10
CA VAL A 331 3.32 6.24 -23.92
C VAL A 331 3.78 5.31 -22.80
N LYS A 332 4.06 4.04 -23.14
CA LYS A 332 4.62 3.08 -22.17
C LYS A 332 5.97 3.53 -21.61
N ALA A 333 6.88 3.99 -22.48
CA ALA A 333 8.18 4.50 -22.08
C ALA A 333 8.06 5.70 -21.13
N LYS A 334 7.12 6.63 -21.39
CA LYS A 334 6.87 7.77 -20.51
C LYS A 334 6.31 7.34 -19.15
N ALA A 335 5.42 6.36 -19.14
CA ALA A 335 4.91 5.82 -17.88
C ALA A 335 6.04 5.18 -17.04
N ASP A 336 6.92 4.38 -17.66
CA ASP A 336 8.05 3.75 -16.98
C ASP A 336 9.06 4.79 -16.45
N GLU A 337 9.33 5.84 -17.22
CA GLU A 337 10.16 6.99 -16.79
C GLU A 337 9.57 7.65 -15.54
N LEU A 338 8.26 7.93 -15.55
CA LEU A 338 7.59 8.58 -14.42
C LEU A 338 7.53 7.68 -13.18
N ILE A 339 7.19 6.40 -13.35
CA ILE A 339 7.18 5.43 -12.24
C ILE A 339 8.58 5.39 -11.60
N LYS A 340 9.62 5.25 -12.41
CA LYS A 340 11.00 5.27 -11.93
C LYS A 340 11.34 6.57 -11.22
N GLY A 341 11.04 7.71 -11.82
CA GLY A 341 11.36 9.02 -11.26
C GLY A 341 10.63 9.30 -9.94
N ILE A 342 9.37 8.87 -9.80
CA ILE A 342 8.61 8.98 -8.54
C ILE A 342 9.22 8.05 -7.48
N THR A 343 9.52 6.80 -7.83
CA THR A 343 10.13 5.83 -6.91
C THR A 343 11.51 6.28 -6.41
N GLU A 344 12.31 6.92 -7.27
CA GLU A 344 13.63 7.46 -6.92
C GLU A 344 13.58 8.87 -6.31
N GLY A 345 12.39 9.48 -6.20
CA GLY A 345 12.20 10.83 -5.66
C GLY A 345 12.72 11.97 -6.57
N THR A 346 12.99 11.68 -7.85
CA THR A 346 13.43 12.68 -8.85
C THR A 346 12.26 13.40 -9.53
N VAL A 347 11.06 12.81 -9.46
CA VAL A 347 9.79 13.42 -9.89
C VAL A 347 8.95 13.68 -8.64
N ASN A 348 8.65 14.94 -8.37
CA ASN A 348 7.77 15.34 -7.28
C ASN A 348 6.32 15.41 -7.79
N VAL A 349 5.44 14.62 -7.18
CA VAL A 349 4.01 14.62 -7.49
C VAL A 349 3.29 15.56 -6.51
N PRO A 350 2.50 16.54 -7.01
CA PRO A 350 1.70 17.40 -6.14
C PRO A 350 0.71 16.60 -5.27
N GLN A 351 0.49 17.07 -4.03
CA GLN A 351 -0.49 16.50 -3.10
C GLN A 351 -1.75 17.36 -3.04
#